data_2be8c9dd83616168e332daddd5564f91
#
_entry.id   2be8c9dd83616168e332daddd5564f91
#
_cell.length_a   1.000
_cell.length_b   1.000
_cell.length_c   1.000
_cell.angle_alpha   90.00
_cell.angle_beta   90.00
_cell.angle_gamma   90.00
#
_symmetry.space_group_name_H-M   'P 1'
#
loop_
_entity.id
_entity.type
_entity.pdbx_description
1 polymer ?
#
loop_
_entity_poly.entity_id
_entity_poly.type
_entity_poly.pdbx_seq_one_letter_code
_entity_poly.pdbx_strand_id
1 'polypeptide(L)'
;MQPDRGDVVRSSDPFKLGEDRQRPWLVVSTEDHPFDDEQCIAVAVSTKEDDRSLPLHPDVWTVGGVPRESFVSPWAVHSPRSEDFVAWQGRVTDEFVDQVVDELTTYLR
;
A
#
# COMPACT_ATOMS: atom_id res chain seq x y z
N MET A 1 13.52 -5.43 6.38
CA MET A 1 12.50 -4.40 6.71
C MET A 1 11.20 -5.09 7.06
N GLN A 2 10.57 -4.66 8.13
CA GLN A 2 9.31 -5.24 8.59
C GLN A 2 8.29 -4.12 8.71
N PRO A 3 7.48 -3.91 7.66
CA PRO A 3 6.55 -2.80 7.64
C PRO A 3 5.33 -3.04 8.54
N ASP A 4 4.76 -1.96 9.03
CA ASP A 4 3.54 -1.96 9.82
C ASP A 4 2.38 -1.41 9.02
N ARG A 5 1.17 -1.64 9.51
CA ARG A 5 -0.05 -1.07 8.93
C ARG A 5 0.09 0.44 8.81
N GLY A 6 -0.16 0.95 7.62
CA GLY A 6 -0.01 2.37 7.31
C GLY A 6 1.30 2.75 6.65
N ASP A 7 2.28 1.85 6.63
CA ASP A 7 3.53 2.09 5.92
C ASP A 7 3.29 2.01 4.41
N VAL A 8 3.97 2.89 3.68
CA VAL A 8 4.05 2.82 2.23
C VAL A 8 5.45 2.38 1.87
N VAL A 9 5.53 1.25 1.19
CA VAL A 9 6.82 0.61 0.86
C VAL A 9 6.88 0.36 -0.64
N ARG A 10 8.10 0.32 -1.16
CA ARG A 10 8.35 0.06 -2.55
C ARG A 10 8.70 -1.39 -2.75
N SER A 11 8.03 -2.04 -3.69
CA SER A 11 8.24 -3.44 -3.99
C SER A 11 7.93 -3.71 -5.46
N SER A 12 8.31 -4.88 -5.94
CA SER A 12 8.03 -5.28 -7.32
C SER A 12 6.53 -5.29 -7.59
N ASP A 13 6.17 -5.04 -8.84
CA ASP A 13 4.79 -5.08 -9.31
C ASP A 13 4.56 -6.44 -9.96
N PRO A 14 3.77 -7.34 -9.32
CA PRO A 14 3.55 -8.68 -9.85
C PRO A 14 2.72 -8.69 -11.14
N PHE A 15 2.09 -7.56 -11.46
CA PHE A 15 1.22 -7.45 -12.65
C PHE A 15 1.96 -6.93 -13.87
N LYS A 16 3.25 -6.59 -13.73
CA LYS A 16 4.06 -6.08 -14.83
C LYS A 16 5.28 -6.95 -15.06
N LEU A 17 5.57 -7.20 -16.31
CA LEU A 17 6.77 -7.92 -16.71
C LEU A 17 7.93 -6.93 -16.82
N GLY A 18 9.12 -7.33 -16.37
CA GLY A 18 10.31 -6.52 -16.44
C GLY A 18 11.01 -6.38 -15.09
N GLU A 19 12.34 -6.30 -15.13
CA GLU A 19 13.17 -6.36 -13.93
C GLU A 19 13.05 -5.14 -13.02
N ASP A 20 12.67 -3.97 -13.57
CA ASP A 20 12.67 -2.72 -12.85
C ASP A 20 11.26 -2.21 -12.54
N ARG A 21 10.27 -3.08 -12.60
CA ARG A 21 8.88 -2.69 -12.38
C ARG A 21 8.56 -2.71 -10.90
N GLN A 22 8.75 -1.57 -10.26
CA GLN A 22 8.44 -1.37 -8.85
C GLN A 22 7.34 -0.34 -8.70
N ARG A 23 6.59 -0.45 -7.61
CA ARG A 23 5.60 0.55 -7.26
C ARG A 23 5.47 0.66 -5.75
N PRO A 24 4.89 1.76 -5.26
CA PRO A 24 4.53 1.85 -3.85
C PRO A 24 3.35 0.93 -3.54
N TRP A 25 3.35 0.40 -2.32
CA TRP A 25 2.28 -0.42 -1.76
C TRP A 25 1.94 0.11 -0.38
N LEU A 26 0.65 0.26 -0.10
CA LEU A 26 0.17 0.63 1.23
C LEU A 26 -0.13 -0.63 2.02
N VAL A 27 0.54 -0.81 3.14
CA VAL A 27 0.32 -1.95 4.03
C VAL A 27 -0.96 -1.73 4.82
N VAL A 28 -1.89 -2.68 4.71
CA VAL A 28 -3.19 -2.62 5.39
C VAL A 28 -3.39 -3.70 6.44
N SER A 29 -2.56 -4.75 6.44
CA SER A 29 -2.66 -5.82 7.44
C SER A 29 -2.15 -5.36 8.79
N THR A 30 -2.71 -5.97 9.83
CA THR A 30 -2.29 -5.74 11.21
C THR A 30 -1.30 -6.82 11.66
N GLU A 31 -0.82 -6.71 12.88
CA GLU A 31 0.04 -7.70 13.52
C GLU A 31 -0.66 -9.05 13.72
N ASP A 32 -1.98 -9.11 13.54
CA ASP A 32 -2.74 -10.36 13.61
C ASP A 32 -2.53 -11.26 12.39
N HIS A 33 -1.85 -10.75 11.36
CA HIS A 33 -1.50 -11.57 10.21
C HIS A 33 -0.64 -12.76 10.69
N PRO A 34 -0.97 -14.00 10.27
CA PRO A 34 -0.25 -15.19 10.78
C PRO A 34 1.25 -15.21 10.47
N PHE A 35 1.70 -14.44 9.47
CA PHE A 35 3.10 -14.35 9.10
C PHE A 35 3.57 -12.88 9.08
N ASP A 36 3.16 -12.13 10.11
CA ASP A 36 3.41 -10.69 10.19
C ASP A 36 4.89 -10.31 10.05
N ASP A 37 5.79 -11.18 10.51
CA ASP A 37 7.24 -10.95 10.42
C ASP A 37 7.82 -11.24 9.02
N GLU A 38 7.07 -11.89 8.14
CA GLU A 38 7.54 -12.30 6.81
C GLU A 38 6.74 -11.71 5.66
N GLN A 39 5.47 -11.46 5.87
CA GLN A 39 4.53 -11.02 4.84
C GLN A 39 3.59 -9.97 5.36
N CYS A 40 2.95 -9.27 4.43
CA CYS A 40 1.85 -8.37 4.77
C CYS A 40 0.78 -8.44 3.68
N ILE A 41 -0.37 -7.82 3.95
CA ILE A 41 -1.38 -7.58 2.94
C ILE A 41 -1.29 -6.10 2.59
N ALA A 42 -1.19 -5.80 1.30
CA ALA A 42 -1.00 -4.44 0.84
C ALA A 42 -1.87 -4.17 -0.39
N VAL A 43 -2.12 -2.89 -0.66
CA VAL A 43 -2.85 -2.45 -1.83
C VAL A 43 -2.00 -1.51 -2.65
N ALA A 44 -2.23 -1.50 -3.95
CA ALA A 44 -1.39 -0.75 -4.87
C ALA A 44 -1.59 0.76 -4.75
N VAL A 45 -0.49 1.49 -4.94
CA VAL A 45 -0.48 2.93 -5.09
C VAL A 45 -0.07 3.24 -6.52
N SER A 46 -0.83 4.09 -7.20
CA SER A 46 -0.66 4.39 -8.61
C SER A 46 -0.75 5.89 -8.86
N THR A 47 -0.10 6.36 -9.92
CA THR A 47 -0.26 7.74 -10.36
C THR A 47 -1.52 7.94 -11.21
N LYS A 48 -2.20 6.86 -11.57
CA LYS A 48 -3.44 6.90 -12.34
C LYS A 48 -4.64 6.96 -11.40
N GLU A 49 -5.50 7.94 -11.61
CA GLU A 49 -6.75 8.08 -10.88
C GLU A 49 -7.85 7.23 -11.53
N ASP A 50 -8.60 6.52 -10.70
CA ASP A 50 -9.82 5.81 -11.09
C ASP A 50 -10.97 6.30 -10.22
N ASP A 51 -12.22 6.05 -10.65
CA ASP A 51 -13.42 6.58 -9.98
C ASP A 51 -13.50 6.22 -8.50
N ARG A 52 -12.98 5.07 -8.11
CA ARG A 52 -13.07 4.58 -6.73
C ARG A 52 -11.71 4.50 -6.03
N SER A 53 -10.67 5.07 -6.63
CA SER A 53 -9.39 5.19 -5.95
C SER A 53 -9.43 6.31 -4.91
N LEU A 54 -8.57 6.23 -3.92
CA LEU A 54 -8.49 7.21 -2.82
C LEU A 54 -7.22 8.04 -2.96
N PRO A 55 -7.33 9.37 -3.07
CA PRO A 55 -6.15 10.20 -3.27
C PRO A 55 -5.26 10.25 -2.03
N LEU A 56 -3.95 10.20 -2.27
CA LEU A 56 -2.94 10.40 -1.25
C LEU A 56 -2.58 11.88 -1.15
N HIS A 57 -3.52 12.67 -0.59
CA HIS A 57 -3.27 14.09 -0.37
C HIS A 57 -2.13 14.27 0.65
N PRO A 58 -1.42 15.41 0.61
CA PRO A 58 -0.34 15.68 1.57
C PRO A 58 -0.74 15.54 3.02
N ASP A 59 -1.99 15.82 3.36
CA ASP A 59 -2.47 15.77 4.75
C ASP A 59 -2.68 14.37 5.31
N VAL A 60 -2.68 13.33 4.46
CA VAL A 60 -2.81 11.96 4.97
C VAL A 60 -1.47 11.36 5.40
N TRP A 61 -0.36 12.00 5.06
CA TRP A 61 0.96 11.51 5.45
C TRP A 61 1.34 12.00 6.84
N THR A 62 1.79 11.08 7.70
CA THR A 62 2.38 11.45 9.00
C THR A 62 3.88 11.68 8.86
N VAL A 63 4.51 10.98 7.93
CA VAL A 63 5.93 11.12 7.63
C VAL A 63 6.17 10.64 6.19
N GLY A 64 7.13 11.23 5.52
CA GLY A 64 7.50 10.83 4.17
C GLY A 64 6.49 11.24 3.11
N GLY A 65 6.50 10.52 2.02
CA GLY A 65 5.63 10.78 0.88
C GLY A 65 6.10 10.10 -0.38
N VAL A 66 5.41 10.37 -1.48
CA VAL A 66 5.77 9.88 -2.81
C VAL A 66 6.06 11.08 -3.73
N PRO A 67 6.92 10.89 -4.76
CA PRO A 67 7.36 12.03 -5.59
C PRO A 67 6.29 12.63 -6.50
N ARG A 68 5.21 11.89 -6.74
CA ARG A 68 4.14 12.32 -7.65
C ARG A 68 2.79 12.20 -6.97
N GLU A 69 1.82 13.00 -7.42
CA GLU A 69 0.45 12.83 -7.00
C GLU A 69 0.01 11.40 -7.25
N SER A 70 -0.50 10.75 -6.22
CA SER A 70 -0.79 9.32 -6.25
C SER A 70 -2.13 9.00 -5.62
N PHE A 71 -2.62 7.80 -5.94
CA PHE A 71 -3.93 7.32 -5.53
C PHE A 71 -3.81 5.87 -5.08
N VAL A 72 -4.56 5.50 -4.06
CA VAL A 72 -4.62 4.12 -3.59
C VAL A 72 -5.75 3.41 -4.33
N SER A 73 -5.44 2.20 -4.82
CA SER A 73 -6.41 1.34 -5.49
C SER A 73 -6.78 0.20 -4.54
N PRO A 74 -7.87 0.34 -3.76
CA PRO A 74 -8.19 -0.64 -2.71
C PRO A 74 -8.47 -2.05 -3.23
N TRP A 75 -8.87 -2.17 -4.49
CA TRP A 75 -9.13 -3.49 -5.11
C TRP A 75 -7.86 -4.22 -5.53
N ALA A 76 -6.73 -3.53 -5.63
CA ALA A 76 -5.49 -4.12 -6.15
C ALA A 76 -4.65 -4.67 -5.00
N VAL A 77 -5.08 -5.81 -4.48
CA VAL A 77 -4.51 -6.45 -3.28
C VAL A 77 -3.36 -7.36 -3.68
N HIS A 78 -2.30 -7.32 -2.87
CA HIS A 78 -1.13 -8.17 -3.03
C HIS A 78 -0.60 -8.53 -1.65
N SER A 79 0.10 -9.64 -1.58
CA SER A 79 0.69 -10.12 -0.32
C SER A 79 2.21 -10.23 -0.47
N PRO A 80 2.92 -9.11 -0.53
CA PRO A 80 4.37 -9.14 -0.73
C PRO A 80 5.10 -9.66 0.51
N ARG A 81 6.28 -10.21 0.28
CA ARG A 81 7.17 -10.62 1.37
C ARG A 81 8.04 -9.46 1.78
N SER A 82 8.36 -9.40 3.06
CA SER A 82 9.23 -8.36 3.61
C SER A 82 10.58 -8.31 2.90
N GLU A 83 11.11 -9.47 2.49
CA GLU A 83 12.39 -9.55 1.79
C GLU A 83 12.36 -8.89 0.40
N ASP A 84 11.16 -8.67 -0.17
CA ASP A 84 11.00 -8.06 -1.49
C ASP A 84 10.93 -6.54 -1.44
N PHE A 85 10.87 -5.94 -0.25
CA PHE A 85 10.81 -4.50 -0.10
C PHE A 85 12.17 -3.88 -0.36
N VAL A 86 12.20 -2.84 -1.18
CA VAL A 86 13.44 -2.15 -1.53
C VAL A 86 13.57 -0.79 -0.86
N ALA A 87 12.47 -0.18 -0.42
CA ALA A 87 12.51 1.12 0.24
C ALA A 87 11.23 1.39 1.03
N TRP A 88 11.39 2.06 2.17
CA TRP A 88 10.27 2.62 2.92
C TRP A 88 10.08 4.06 2.46
N GLN A 89 8.87 4.44 2.10
CA GLN A 89 8.57 5.76 1.56
C GLN A 89 7.86 6.67 2.54
N GLY A 90 7.22 6.13 3.55
CA GLY A 90 6.53 6.94 4.54
C GLY A 90 5.43 6.17 5.24
N ARG A 91 4.63 6.93 5.99
CA ARG A 91 3.50 6.38 6.75
C ARG A 91 2.31 7.31 6.63
N VAL A 92 1.13 6.75 6.44
CA VAL A 92 -0.11 7.51 6.41
C VAL A 92 -0.88 7.35 7.72
N THR A 93 -1.90 8.19 7.90
CA THR A 93 -2.72 8.16 9.12
C THR A 93 -3.54 6.89 9.22
N ASP A 94 -3.88 6.48 10.45
CA ASP A 94 -4.75 5.33 10.69
C ASP A 94 -6.14 5.57 10.09
N GLU A 95 -6.65 6.78 10.16
CA GLU A 95 -7.96 7.13 9.57
C GLU A 95 -7.97 6.89 8.07
N PHE A 96 -6.88 7.21 7.38
CA PHE A 96 -6.81 6.97 5.95
C PHE A 96 -6.78 5.47 5.65
N VAL A 97 -6.01 4.70 6.40
CA VAL A 97 -5.97 3.24 6.23
C VAL A 97 -7.36 2.65 6.46
N ASP A 98 -8.09 3.12 7.49
CA ASP A 98 -9.45 2.66 7.76
C ASP A 98 -10.38 2.91 6.56
N GLN A 99 -10.27 4.07 5.91
CA GLN A 99 -11.04 4.37 4.70
C GLN A 99 -10.72 3.39 3.58
N VAL A 100 -9.44 3.10 3.39
CA VAL A 100 -8.99 2.14 2.37
C VAL A 100 -9.55 0.74 2.65
N VAL A 101 -9.46 0.29 3.90
CA VAL A 101 -9.96 -1.02 4.30
C VAL A 101 -11.48 -1.10 4.15
N ASP A 102 -12.20 -0.05 4.51
CA ASP A 102 -13.65 0.01 4.34
C ASP A 102 -14.04 -0.13 2.87
N GLU A 103 -13.33 0.56 1.99
CA GLU A 103 -13.59 0.46 0.56
C GLU A 103 -13.28 -0.95 0.03
N LEU A 104 -12.14 -1.52 0.43
CA LEU A 104 -11.79 -2.89 0.06
C LEU A 104 -12.86 -3.88 0.53
N THR A 105 -13.35 -3.71 1.74
CA THR A 105 -14.35 -4.61 2.32
C THR A 105 -15.63 -4.65 1.49
N THR A 106 -16.01 -3.54 0.86
CA THR A 106 -17.21 -3.50 0.02
C THR A 106 -17.12 -4.45 -1.17
N TYR A 107 -15.91 -4.77 -1.62
CA TYR A 107 -15.70 -5.69 -2.76
C TYR A 107 -15.71 -7.16 -2.34
N LEU A 108 -15.68 -7.43 -1.04
CA LEU A 108 -15.52 -8.79 -0.51
C LEU A 108 -16.84 -9.36 0.06
N ARG A 109 -17.89 -8.57 0.08
CA ARG A 109 -19.17 -8.95 0.68
C ARG A 109 -20.31 -8.95 -0.34
#